data_070ffffe6263f3665d998edd8aaaa353
#
_entry.id   070ffffe6263f3665d998edd8aaaa353
#
_cell.length_a   1.000
_cell.length_b   1.000
_cell.length_c   1.000
_cell.angle_alpha   90.00
_cell.angle_beta   90.00
_cell.angle_gamma   90.00
#
_symmetry.space_group_name_H-M   'P 1'
#
loop_
_entity.id
_entity.type
_entity.pdbx_description
1 polymer ?
#
loop_
_entity_poly.entity_id
_entity_poly.type
_entity_poly.pdbx_seq_one_letter_code
_entity_poly.pdbx_strand_id
1 'polypeptide(L)'
;IKVERDNNGYWTFWTRRESENEYVKEKQIKDTDIQTSRYCGIYCIYTKTRCKGFTFHHIQLSNNVETDTTPDETPDHPGTDIPDNPNTPELPKDVRGMLLFNEIMYNNATDGAEYIEIYNPTEQAIILPVLYLYKMYKDGAIYNTTILQNESPSTPLTIPAKAYLCFTKYFNRVVQKHKVGGENIIIIPNFPALNNNGGYLALSSSKETAPGHTFDTCCFRDEMHTIDKITGVSLEKKSPELPSLNKNWHSSKHATGGTPGIKNM
;
A
#
# COMPACT_ATOMS: atom_id res chain seq x y z
N ILE A 1 -25.55 14.76 -7.35
CA ILE A 1 -24.38 15.58 -7.78
C ILE A 1 -23.88 15.01 -9.09
N LYS A 2 -23.54 15.89 -10.03
CA LYS A 2 -22.88 15.55 -11.31
C LYS A 2 -21.73 16.54 -11.51
N VAL A 3 -20.59 16.05 -11.95
CA VAL A 3 -19.43 16.89 -12.32
C VAL A 3 -19.02 16.50 -13.73
N GLU A 4 -18.90 17.49 -14.59
CA GLU A 4 -18.49 17.31 -15.99
C GLU A 4 -17.24 18.13 -16.28
N ARG A 5 -16.35 17.58 -17.11
CA ARG A 5 -15.23 18.31 -17.70
C ARG A 5 -15.33 18.25 -19.20
N ASP A 6 -15.29 19.41 -19.85
CA ASP A 6 -15.26 19.48 -21.31
C ASP A 6 -13.82 19.49 -21.87
N ASN A 7 -13.71 19.35 -23.18
CA ASN A 7 -12.42 19.34 -23.88
C ASN A 7 -11.66 20.70 -23.82
N ASN A 8 -12.33 21.76 -23.39
CA ASN A 8 -11.74 23.10 -23.23
C ASN A 8 -11.24 23.33 -21.78
N GLY A 9 -11.33 22.34 -20.90
CA GLY A 9 -10.90 22.41 -19.52
C GLY A 9 -11.89 23.06 -18.58
N TYR A 10 -13.15 23.21 -18.95
CA TYR A 10 -14.17 23.70 -18.05
C TYR A 10 -14.74 22.57 -17.22
N TRP A 11 -14.63 22.68 -15.90
CA TRP A 11 -15.28 21.82 -14.94
C TRP A 11 -16.62 22.44 -14.54
N THR A 12 -17.71 21.70 -14.71
CA THR A 12 -19.05 22.14 -14.34
C THR A 12 -19.60 21.26 -13.23
N PHE A 13 -20.05 21.89 -12.17
CA PHE A 13 -20.68 21.25 -11.03
C PHE A 13 -22.21 21.44 -11.09
N TRP A 14 -22.92 20.36 -10.93
CA TRP A 14 -24.37 20.29 -11.02
C TRP A 14 -24.95 19.62 -9.77
N THR A 15 -26.09 20.09 -9.29
CA THR A 15 -26.87 19.44 -8.25
C THR A 15 -28.28 19.10 -8.73
N ARG A 16 -28.88 18.11 -8.07
CA ARG A 16 -30.28 17.73 -8.28
C ARG A 16 -30.82 17.16 -6.97
N ARG A 17 -32.00 17.56 -6.57
CA ARG A 17 -32.73 16.89 -5.49
C ARG A 17 -33.31 15.57 -6.01
N GLU A 18 -33.55 14.61 -5.11
CA GLU A 18 -34.08 13.30 -5.48
C GLU A 18 -35.47 13.39 -6.14
N SER A 19 -36.26 14.39 -5.77
CA SER A 19 -37.58 14.68 -6.30
C SER A 19 -37.60 15.41 -7.65
N GLU A 20 -36.43 15.81 -8.17
CA GLU A 20 -36.29 16.62 -9.41
C GLU A 20 -35.72 15.74 -10.53
N ASN A 21 -36.18 15.99 -11.78
CA ASN A 21 -35.70 15.25 -12.94
C ASN A 21 -34.49 15.91 -13.62
N GLU A 22 -34.27 17.22 -13.38
CA GLU A 22 -33.23 17.98 -14.06
C GLU A 22 -32.11 18.43 -13.10
N TYR A 23 -30.89 18.49 -13.62
CA TYR A 23 -29.76 19.01 -12.89
C TYR A 23 -29.67 20.53 -13.03
N VAL A 24 -29.43 21.20 -11.91
CA VAL A 24 -29.16 22.64 -11.85
C VAL A 24 -27.66 22.88 -11.88
N LYS A 25 -27.18 23.75 -12.77
CA LYS A 25 -25.78 24.17 -12.82
C LYS A 25 -25.47 25.09 -11.65
N GLU A 26 -24.58 24.65 -10.77
CA GLU A 26 -24.18 25.43 -9.59
C GLU A 26 -22.93 26.29 -9.86
N LYS A 27 -21.94 25.71 -10.51
CA LYS A 27 -20.67 26.40 -10.74
C LYS A 27 -19.92 25.83 -11.96
N GLN A 28 -19.13 26.70 -12.59
CA GLN A 28 -18.19 26.32 -13.64
C GLN A 28 -16.84 27.01 -13.38
N ILE A 29 -15.76 26.24 -13.53
CA ILE A 29 -14.40 26.74 -13.34
C ILE A 29 -13.58 26.25 -14.52
N LYS A 30 -12.72 27.10 -15.07
CA LYS A 30 -11.74 26.70 -16.08
C LYS A 30 -10.46 26.28 -15.38
N ASP A 31 -10.00 25.07 -15.68
CA ASP A 31 -8.72 24.53 -15.23
C ASP A 31 -8.04 23.88 -16.42
N THR A 32 -6.92 24.46 -16.84
CA THR A 32 -6.09 23.98 -17.95
C THR A 32 -4.86 23.22 -17.48
N ASP A 33 -4.61 23.16 -16.17
CA ASP A 33 -3.42 22.52 -15.60
C ASP A 33 -3.60 21.00 -15.54
N ILE A 34 -4.85 20.54 -15.29
CA ILE A 34 -5.18 19.12 -15.30
C ILE A 34 -5.79 18.76 -16.66
N GLN A 35 -4.97 18.32 -17.61
CA GLN A 35 -5.43 17.95 -18.95
C GLN A 35 -5.87 16.47 -19.03
N THR A 36 -5.24 15.59 -18.25
CA THR A 36 -5.58 14.17 -18.17
C THR A 36 -5.59 13.73 -16.73
N SER A 37 -6.51 12.84 -16.37
CA SER A 37 -6.52 12.19 -15.06
C SER A 37 -6.86 10.72 -15.24
N ARG A 38 -6.05 9.84 -14.64
CA ARG A 38 -6.34 8.40 -14.56
C ARG A 38 -7.33 8.06 -13.45
N TYR A 39 -7.57 9.00 -12.53
CA TYR A 39 -8.39 8.76 -11.34
C TYR A 39 -9.36 9.91 -11.13
N CYS A 40 -10.57 9.57 -10.75
CA CYS A 40 -11.57 10.50 -10.28
C CYS A 40 -12.18 9.94 -8.99
N GLY A 41 -12.41 10.80 -8.00
CA GLY A 41 -12.97 10.38 -6.73
C GLY A 41 -13.64 11.52 -6.01
N ILE A 42 -14.33 11.20 -4.92
CA ILE A 42 -14.98 12.16 -4.04
C ILE A 42 -14.09 12.34 -2.81
N TYR A 43 -13.72 13.59 -2.54
CA TYR A 43 -13.04 13.98 -1.31
C TYR A 43 -14.01 14.81 -0.46
N CYS A 44 -14.28 14.35 0.76
CA CYS A 44 -15.19 15.02 1.68
C CYS A 44 -14.47 15.38 2.98
N ILE A 45 -14.43 16.67 3.30
CA ILE A 45 -13.96 17.17 4.59
C ILE A 45 -15.15 17.40 5.50
N TYR A 46 -15.14 16.81 6.68
CA TYR A 46 -16.21 16.97 7.65
C TYR A 46 -15.67 17.16 9.08
N THR A 47 -16.46 17.78 9.93
CA THR A 47 -16.15 17.88 11.35
C THR A 47 -16.48 16.57 12.07
N LYS A 48 -15.81 16.29 13.19
CA LYS A 48 -16.03 15.08 14.01
C LYS A 48 -17.50 14.80 14.33
N THR A 49 -18.31 15.85 14.49
CA THR A 49 -19.74 15.76 14.80
C THR A 49 -20.61 15.42 13.59
N ARG A 50 -20.09 15.58 12.36
CA ARG A 50 -20.83 15.34 11.10
C ARG A 50 -20.33 14.15 10.30
N CYS A 51 -19.46 13.32 10.87
CA CYS A 51 -18.86 12.16 10.19
C CYS A 51 -19.88 11.11 9.71
N LYS A 52 -21.08 11.08 10.27
CA LYS A 52 -22.19 10.19 9.87
C LYS A 52 -23.24 10.88 8.97
N GLY A 53 -23.02 12.14 8.59
CA GLY A 53 -23.98 12.94 7.83
C GLY A 53 -23.84 12.84 6.30
N PHE A 54 -22.89 12.03 5.81
CA PHE A 54 -22.62 11.89 4.38
C PHE A 54 -22.68 10.42 3.99
N THR A 55 -23.48 10.12 2.99
CA THR A 55 -23.54 8.80 2.38
C THR A 55 -23.42 8.97 0.86
N PHE A 56 -22.51 8.23 0.26
CA PHE A 56 -22.31 8.23 -1.18
C PHE A 56 -22.87 6.93 -1.75
N HIS A 57 -23.85 7.06 -2.64
CA HIS A 57 -24.45 5.95 -3.35
C HIS A 57 -24.14 6.12 -4.84
N HIS A 58 -23.87 5.06 -5.54
CA HIS A 58 -23.74 5.03 -6.99
C HIS A 58 -22.76 6.08 -7.55
N ILE A 59 -21.46 5.81 -7.48
CA ILE A 59 -20.46 6.59 -8.20
C ILE A 59 -20.32 6.00 -9.60
N GLN A 60 -20.72 6.75 -10.62
CA GLN A 60 -20.58 6.37 -12.02
C GLN A 60 -19.61 7.32 -12.71
N LEU A 61 -18.64 6.75 -13.42
CA LEU A 61 -17.73 7.47 -14.31
C LEU A 61 -18.06 7.06 -15.74
N SER A 62 -18.24 8.04 -16.61
CA SER A 62 -18.45 7.81 -18.04
C SER A 62 -17.66 8.79 -18.87
N ASN A 63 -17.05 8.31 -19.94
CA ASN A 63 -16.53 9.14 -21.00
C ASN A 63 -17.60 9.25 -22.08
N ASN A 64 -18.12 10.43 -22.31
CA ASN A 64 -18.89 10.71 -23.52
C ASN A 64 -17.88 10.98 -24.66
N VAL A 65 -17.23 9.95 -25.14
CA VAL A 65 -16.54 10.00 -26.42
C VAL A 65 -17.56 9.53 -27.45
N GLU A 66 -18.01 10.43 -28.30
CA GLU A 66 -18.62 10.00 -29.57
C GLU A 66 -17.57 9.14 -30.28
N THR A 67 -17.93 7.92 -30.58
CA THR A 67 -17.07 6.95 -31.24
C THR A 67 -16.81 7.40 -32.67
N ASP A 68 -15.73 8.15 -32.87
CA ASP A 68 -15.12 8.26 -34.19
C ASP A 68 -14.18 7.05 -34.36
N THR A 69 -14.56 6.15 -35.24
CA THR A 69 -13.83 4.94 -35.54
C THR A 69 -12.70 5.23 -36.52
N THR A 70 -11.60 5.74 -36.02
CA THR A 70 -10.31 5.68 -36.70
C THR A 70 -9.24 5.14 -35.75
N PRO A 71 -8.43 4.17 -36.16
CA PRO A 71 -7.36 3.66 -35.33
C PRO A 71 -6.28 4.73 -35.19
N ASP A 72 -6.15 5.30 -34.01
CA ASP A 72 -5.07 6.24 -33.71
C ASP A 72 -3.84 5.51 -33.23
N GLU A 73 -2.76 5.72 -33.95
CA GLU A 73 -1.43 5.28 -33.59
C GLU A 73 -0.98 6.04 -32.32
N THR A 74 -0.57 5.31 -31.31
CA THR A 74 -0.06 5.84 -30.05
C THR A 74 1.20 6.68 -30.25
N PRO A 75 1.28 7.94 -29.76
CA PRO A 75 2.55 8.64 -29.70
C PRO A 75 3.42 8.06 -28.59
N ASP A 76 4.56 7.61 -29.01
CA ASP A 76 5.70 7.19 -28.23
C ASP A 76 6.07 8.23 -27.15
N HIS A 77 5.99 7.86 -25.88
CA HIS A 77 6.48 8.71 -24.79
C HIS A 77 7.74 8.02 -24.21
N PRO A 78 8.89 8.68 -24.19
CA PRO A 78 10.08 8.08 -23.59
C PRO A 78 9.95 8.09 -22.06
N GLY A 79 9.24 7.12 -21.55
CA GLY A 79 9.24 6.75 -20.13
C GLY A 79 10.38 5.79 -19.86
N THR A 80 11.02 5.93 -18.73
CA THR A 80 12.05 5.03 -18.23
C THR A 80 11.52 3.59 -18.25
N ASP A 81 11.81 2.89 -19.33
CA ASP A 81 11.48 1.49 -19.53
C ASP A 81 12.26 0.62 -18.54
N ILE A 82 11.57 0.19 -17.50
CA ILE A 82 11.92 -1.08 -16.85
C ILE A 82 11.52 -2.13 -17.90
N PRO A 83 12.45 -2.96 -18.42
CA PRO A 83 12.14 -3.93 -19.46
C PRO A 83 11.00 -4.83 -18.95
N ASP A 84 9.87 -4.84 -19.64
CA ASP A 84 8.85 -5.85 -19.46
C ASP A 84 9.50 -7.22 -19.73
N ASN A 85 9.75 -7.95 -18.66
CA ASN A 85 10.16 -9.34 -18.79
C ASN A 85 8.92 -10.13 -19.21
N PRO A 86 8.82 -10.64 -20.45
CA PRO A 86 7.63 -11.31 -20.95
C PRO A 86 7.25 -12.58 -20.18
N ASN A 87 8.07 -13.00 -19.22
CA ASN A 87 7.83 -14.15 -18.34
C ASN A 87 7.38 -13.76 -16.92
N THR A 88 7.14 -12.48 -16.63
CA THR A 88 6.57 -12.09 -15.32
C THR A 88 5.05 -12.26 -15.39
N PRO A 89 4.44 -13.12 -14.57
CA PRO A 89 3.00 -13.27 -14.54
C PRO A 89 2.33 -11.92 -14.24
N GLU A 90 1.36 -11.53 -15.06
CA GLU A 90 0.60 -10.30 -14.83
C GLU A 90 -0.21 -10.44 -13.53
N LEU A 91 -0.09 -9.43 -12.66
CA LEU A 91 -0.88 -9.39 -11.44
C LEU A 91 -2.37 -9.20 -11.77
N PRO A 92 -3.29 -9.79 -10.97
CA PRO A 92 -4.70 -9.51 -11.10
C PRO A 92 -4.98 -8.01 -10.86
N LYS A 93 -6.08 -7.52 -11.42
CA LYS A 93 -6.51 -6.10 -11.27
C LYS A 93 -6.74 -5.68 -9.81
N ASP A 94 -6.99 -6.64 -8.93
CA ASP A 94 -7.16 -6.43 -7.49
C ASP A 94 -6.20 -7.36 -6.75
N VAL A 95 -5.20 -6.77 -6.11
CA VAL A 95 -4.15 -7.48 -5.37
C VAL A 95 -4.40 -7.53 -3.86
N ARG A 96 -5.52 -7.01 -3.36
CA ARG A 96 -5.80 -6.95 -1.93
C ARG A 96 -5.73 -8.33 -1.27
N GLY A 97 -4.98 -8.41 -0.19
CA GLY A 97 -4.80 -9.64 0.58
C GLY A 97 -3.83 -10.66 -0.04
N MET A 98 -3.26 -10.40 -1.23
CA MET A 98 -2.27 -11.29 -1.83
C MET A 98 -0.91 -11.25 -1.13
N LEU A 99 -0.56 -10.13 -0.50
CA LEU A 99 0.57 -9.99 0.42
C LEU A 99 0.08 -9.32 1.68
N LEU A 100 0.51 -9.81 2.83
CA LEU A 100 0.08 -9.30 4.13
C LEU A 100 1.29 -8.97 5.00
N PHE A 101 1.26 -7.87 5.76
CA PHE A 101 2.21 -7.67 6.84
C PHE A 101 2.10 -8.82 7.83
N ASN A 102 3.22 -9.34 8.32
CA ASN A 102 3.26 -10.44 9.28
C ASN A 102 3.98 -10.11 10.57
N GLU A 103 5.09 -9.38 10.49
CA GLU A 103 5.88 -8.98 11.67
C GLU A 103 6.47 -7.58 11.48
N ILE A 104 6.54 -6.80 12.57
CA ILE A 104 7.08 -5.43 12.56
C ILE A 104 7.94 -5.22 13.79
N MET A 105 9.25 -4.97 13.59
CA MET A 105 10.20 -4.52 14.61
C MET A 105 10.42 -3.02 14.44
N TYR A 106 9.74 -2.19 15.21
CA TYR A 106 9.82 -0.74 15.15
C TYR A 106 10.55 -0.10 16.33
N ASN A 107 10.66 -0.82 17.46
CA ASN A 107 11.35 -0.39 18.67
C ASN A 107 12.46 -1.38 19.00
N ASN A 108 13.49 -1.42 18.14
CA ASN A 108 14.57 -2.39 18.27
C ASN A 108 15.50 -2.07 19.46
N ALA A 109 16.10 -3.12 20.05
CA ALA A 109 17.21 -2.97 21.00
C ALA A 109 18.46 -2.41 20.30
N THR A 110 19.42 -1.88 21.07
CA THR A 110 20.67 -1.29 20.54
C THR A 110 21.51 -2.23 19.68
N ASP A 111 21.44 -3.53 19.94
CA ASP A 111 22.12 -4.60 19.19
C ASP A 111 21.27 -5.16 18.03
N GLY A 112 20.02 -4.71 17.89
CA GLY A 112 19.07 -5.12 16.85
C GLY A 112 18.95 -4.12 15.71
N ALA A 113 17.93 -4.31 14.89
CA ALA A 113 17.54 -3.40 13.82
C ALA A 113 16.05 -3.44 13.57
N GLU A 114 15.52 -2.36 12.99
CA GLU A 114 14.15 -2.31 12.50
C GLU A 114 13.99 -3.20 11.27
N TYR A 115 12.82 -3.80 11.15
CA TYR A 115 12.41 -4.57 9.98
C TYR A 115 10.90 -4.65 9.85
N ILE A 116 10.45 -4.96 8.66
CA ILE A 116 9.09 -5.46 8.40
C ILE A 116 9.18 -6.82 7.75
N GLU A 117 8.21 -7.66 8.02
CA GLU A 117 8.03 -8.92 7.34
C GLU A 117 6.67 -8.99 6.69
N ILE A 118 6.64 -9.57 5.50
CA ILE A 118 5.42 -9.86 4.77
C ILE A 118 5.23 -11.37 4.62
N TYR A 119 3.99 -11.76 4.42
CA TYR A 119 3.57 -13.15 4.18
C TYR A 119 2.77 -13.22 2.88
N ASN A 120 3.05 -14.23 2.06
CA ASN A 120 2.25 -14.59 0.91
C ASN A 120 1.23 -15.67 1.30
N PRO A 121 -0.07 -15.34 1.53
CA PRO A 121 -1.08 -16.32 1.90
C PRO A 121 -1.58 -17.16 0.72
N THR A 122 -1.15 -16.86 -0.52
CA THR A 122 -1.66 -17.53 -1.72
C THR A 122 -0.97 -18.88 -1.98
N GLU A 123 -1.56 -19.68 -2.86
CA GLU A 123 -1.01 -20.97 -3.29
C GLU A 123 0.03 -20.84 -4.41
N GLN A 124 0.33 -19.61 -4.85
CA GLN A 124 1.26 -19.34 -5.93
C GLN A 124 2.34 -18.34 -5.51
N ALA A 125 3.51 -18.42 -6.14
CA ALA A 125 4.52 -17.40 -5.96
C ALA A 125 4.04 -16.06 -6.54
N ILE A 126 4.32 -14.97 -5.83
CA ILE A 126 4.07 -13.60 -6.30
C ILE A 126 5.40 -13.04 -6.79
N ILE A 127 5.44 -12.62 -8.05
CA ILE A 127 6.62 -12.08 -8.72
C ILE A 127 6.35 -10.63 -9.06
N LEU A 128 7.18 -9.72 -8.56
CA LEU A 128 7.03 -8.29 -8.71
C LEU A 128 8.34 -7.66 -9.19
N PRO A 129 8.32 -6.75 -10.18
CA PRO A 129 9.51 -5.94 -10.48
C PRO A 129 9.92 -5.11 -9.27
N VAL A 130 8.95 -4.53 -8.56
CA VAL A 130 9.13 -3.77 -7.31
C VAL A 130 7.91 -3.91 -6.42
N LEU A 131 8.12 -3.75 -5.11
CA LEU A 131 7.06 -3.61 -4.11
C LEU A 131 7.27 -2.27 -3.41
N TYR A 132 6.21 -1.49 -3.23
CA TYR A 132 6.27 -0.20 -2.56
C TYR A 132 5.82 -0.32 -1.12
N LEU A 133 6.63 0.21 -0.20
CA LEU A 133 6.28 0.42 1.19
C LEU A 133 5.99 1.90 1.41
N TYR A 134 4.79 2.21 1.85
CA TYR A 134 4.39 3.56 2.22
C TYR A 134 4.35 3.73 3.73
N LYS A 135 4.89 4.87 4.20
CA LYS A 135 4.57 5.41 5.53
C LYS A 135 3.49 6.47 5.35
N MET A 136 2.45 6.37 6.15
CA MET A 136 1.28 7.23 6.02
C MET A 136 0.96 7.94 7.33
N TYR A 137 0.29 9.07 7.22
CA TYR A 137 -0.43 9.67 8.33
C TYR A 137 -1.73 8.89 8.61
N LYS A 138 -2.37 9.19 9.73
CA LYS A 138 -3.64 8.55 10.14
C LYS A 138 -4.79 8.77 9.15
N ASP A 139 -4.74 9.85 8.40
CA ASP A 139 -5.71 10.19 7.35
C ASP A 139 -5.45 9.50 6.00
N GLY A 140 -4.38 8.70 5.93
CA GLY A 140 -3.98 7.96 4.73
C GLY A 140 -3.04 8.72 3.79
N ALA A 141 -2.71 9.98 4.09
CA ALA A 141 -1.75 10.74 3.28
C ALA A 141 -0.34 10.13 3.39
N ILE A 142 0.31 9.87 2.27
CA ILE A 142 1.65 9.30 2.22
C ILE A 142 2.68 10.42 2.46
N TYR A 143 3.63 10.17 3.36
CA TYR A 143 4.74 11.08 3.58
C TYR A 143 6.12 10.46 3.30
N ASN A 144 6.19 9.15 3.11
CA ASN A 144 7.42 8.47 2.69
C ASN A 144 7.08 7.25 1.82
N THR A 145 7.87 7.05 0.76
CA THR A 145 7.78 5.90 -0.14
C THR A 145 9.13 5.23 -0.22
N THR A 146 9.17 3.93 0.03
CA THR A 146 10.38 3.11 -0.08
C THR A 146 10.12 1.98 -1.07
N ILE A 147 11.09 1.74 -1.96
CA ILE A 147 11.07 0.60 -2.88
C ILE A 147 11.68 -0.60 -2.16
N LEU A 148 10.92 -1.69 -2.11
CA LEU A 148 11.36 -2.99 -1.65
C LEU A 148 11.63 -3.86 -2.88
N GLN A 149 12.89 -4.16 -3.13
CA GLN A 149 13.34 -4.92 -4.31
C GLN A 149 14.58 -5.75 -3.95
N ASN A 150 14.95 -6.69 -4.82
CA ASN A 150 16.21 -7.40 -4.68
C ASN A 150 17.41 -6.44 -4.83
N GLU A 151 18.57 -6.86 -4.36
CA GLU A 151 19.85 -6.11 -4.50
C GLU A 151 20.16 -5.79 -5.96
N SER A 152 19.86 -6.72 -6.86
CA SER A 152 19.90 -6.49 -8.30
C SER A 152 18.52 -6.06 -8.81
N PRO A 153 18.35 -4.81 -9.27
CA PRO A 153 17.07 -4.33 -9.79
C PRO A 153 16.54 -5.10 -11.01
N SER A 154 17.45 -5.80 -11.74
CA SER A 154 17.07 -6.67 -12.87
C SER A 154 16.44 -7.99 -12.45
N THR A 155 16.54 -8.35 -11.16
CA THR A 155 15.96 -9.59 -10.63
C THR A 155 14.64 -9.25 -9.93
N PRO A 156 13.49 -9.74 -10.43
CA PRO A 156 12.20 -9.51 -9.80
C PRO A 156 12.17 -10.00 -8.35
N LEU A 157 11.46 -9.29 -7.49
CA LEU A 157 11.17 -9.74 -6.14
C LEU A 157 10.23 -10.93 -6.23
N THR A 158 10.65 -12.08 -5.73
CA THR A 158 9.85 -13.30 -5.72
C THR A 158 9.51 -13.70 -4.28
N ILE A 159 8.22 -13.77 -3.98
CA ILE A 159 7.71 -14.24 -2.69
C ILE A 159 7.02 -15.58 -2.92
N PRO A 160 7.64 -16.72 -2.56
CA PRO A 160 7.05 -18.04 -2.77
C PRO A 160 5.69 -18.19 -2.09
N ALA A 161 4.89 -19.15 -2.55
CA ALA A 161 3.63 -19.51 -1.90
C ALA A 161 3.84 -19.85 -0.43
N LYS A 162 2.98 -19.34 0.44
CA LYS A 162 3.00 -19.57 1.90
C LYS A 162 4.33 -19.20 2.58
N ALA A 163 5.15 -18.34 1.95
CA ALA A 163 6.45 -17.93 2.45
C ALA A 163 6.41 -16.56 3.15
N TYR A 164 7.39 -16.36 4.01
CA TYR A 164 7.69 -15.13 4.71
C TYR A 164 8.88 -14.44 4.05
N LEU A 165 8.88 -13.11 4.00
CA LEU A 165 9.98 -12.32 3.48
C LEU A 165 10.17 -11.07 4.34
N CYS A 166 11.35 -10.93 4.90
CA CYS A 166 11.72 -9.83 5.79
C CYS A 166 12.56 -8.78 5.06
N PHE A 167 12.34 -7.52 5.34
CA PHE A 167 13.09 -6.39 4.79
C PHE A 167 13.69 -5.55 5.92
N THR A 168 14.98 -5.27 5.82
CA THR A 168 15.73 -4.47 6.80
C THR A 168 16.87 -3.71 6.15
N LYS A 169 17.36 -2.68 6.83
CA LYS A 169 18.61 -2.01 6.46
C LYS A 169 19.86 -2.76 6.94
N TYR A 170 19.77 -3.47 8.06
CA TYR A 170 20.92 -4.00 8.77
C TYR A 170 20.83 -5.52 8.94
N PHE A 171 21.00 -6.23 7.84
CA PHE A 171 20.93 -7.70 7.75
C PHE A 171 21.68 -8.42 8.89
N ASN A 172 22.98 -8.12 9.07
CA ASN A 172 23.79 -8.81 10.06
C ASN A 172 23.26 -8.62 11.50
N ARG A 173 22.71 -7.44 11.83
CA ARG A 173 22.12 -7.20 13.15
C ARG A 173 20.86 -8.03 13.36
N VAL A 174 20.01 -8.13 12.33
CA VAL A 174 18.79 -8.93 12.40
C VAL A 174 19.14 -10.42 12.57
N VAL A 175 20.00 -10.95 11.70
CA VAL A 175 20.41 -12.37 11.75
C VAL A 175 21.05 -12.74 13.09
N GLN A 176 22.00 -11.92 13.57
CA GLN A 176 22.69 -12.19 14.83
C GLN A 176 21.77 -12.06 16.05
N LYS A 177 20.93 -11.03 16.09
CA LYS A 177 20.00 -10.77 17.19
C LYS A 177 18.96 -11.87 17.33
N HIS A 178 18.35 -12.25 16.22
CA HIS A 178 17.23 -13.21 16.22
C HIS A 178 17.68 -14.65 15.98
N LYS A 179 18.95 -14.90 15.66
CA LYS A 179 19.54 -16.23 15.43
C LYS A 179 18.84 -17.00 14.31
N VAL A 180 18.53 -16.31 13.21
CA VAL A 180 17.88 -16.86 12.02
C VAL A 180 18.86 -17.06 10.87
N GLY A 181 18.52 -17.88 9.86
CA GLY A 181 19.41 -18.22 8.74
C GLY A 181 19.67 -17.05 7.80
N GLY A 182 18.69 -16.23 7.54
CA GLY A 182 18.80 -15.05 6.68
C GLY A 182 18.38 -15.24 5.23
N GLU A 183 18.02 -16.45 4.81
CA GLU A 183 17.64 -16.78 3.42
C GLU A 183 16.41 -15.98 2.95
N ASN A 184 15.52 -15.62 3.88
CA ASN A 184 14.31 -14.86 3.62
C ASN A 184 14.42 -13.40 4.11
N ILE A 185 15.64 -12.83 4.15
CA ILE A 185 15.87 -11.45 4.58
C ILE A 185 16.54 -10.68 3.45
N ILE A 186 15.91 -9.61 3.01
CA ILE A 186 16.41 -8.72 1.96
C ILE A 186 16.90 -7.40 2.55
N ILE A 187 18.06 -6.96 2.09
CA ILE A 187 18.64 -5.67 2.47
C ILE A 187 18.01 -4.58 1.63
N ILE A 188 17.45 -3.59 2.31
CA ILE A 188 16.96 -2.35 1.70
C ILE A 188 17.83 -1.19 2.20
N PRO A 189 18.80 -0.69 1.42
CA PRO A 189 19.72 0.36 1.86
C PRO A 189 19.04 1.61 2.39
N ASN A 190 17.90 1.97 1.79
CA ASN A 190 17.08 3.12 2.16
C ASN A 190 15.84 2.70 2.96
N PHE A 191 15.91 1.59 3.72
CA PHE A 191 14.81 1.19 4.60
C PHE A 191 14.46 2.35 5.54
N PRO A 192 13.17 2.75 5.63
CA PRO A 192 12.79 3.94 6.38
C PRO A 192 12.84 3.65 7.88
N ALA A 193 13.31 4.60 8.67
CA ALA A 193 13.15 4.49 10.12
C ALA A 193 11.66 4.41 10.48
N LEU A 194 11.30 3.46 11.32
CA LEU A 194 9.96 3.32 11.87
C LEU A 194 9.85 4.14 13.16
N ASN A 195 8.69 4.74 13.40
CA ASN A 195 8.52 5.54 14.62
C ASN A 195 8.35 4.63 15.83
N ASN A 196 9.12 4.83 16.89
CA ASN A 196 9.06 4.02 18.12
C ASN A 196 7.69 4.06 18.82
N ASN A 197 6.87 5.08 18.55
CA ASN A 197 5.53 5.25 19.13
C ASN A 197 4.41 4.75 18.19
N GLY A 198 4.78 4.07 17.10
CA GLY A 198 3.83 3.55 16.14
C GLY A 198 3.69 4.36 14.85
N GLY A 199 2.89 3.82 13.93
CA GLY A 199 2.69 4.40 12.60
C GLY A 199 1.68 3.65 11.76
N TYR A 200 1.53 4.11 10.52
CA TYR A 200 0.68 3.49 9.51
C TYR A 200 1.53 3.14 8.28
N LEU A 201 1.38 1.92 7.81
CA LEU A 201 2.09 1.39 6.65
C LEU A 201 1.10 0.85 5.62
N ALA A 202 1.50 0.89 4.35
CA ALA A 202 0.83 0.15 3.28
C ALA A 202 1.83 -0.51 2.35
N LEU A 203 1.44 -1.65 1.78
CA LEU A 203 2.16 -2.34 0.71
C LEU A 203 1.41 -2.14 -0.60
N SER A 204 2.12 -1.81 -1.68
CA SER A 204 1.50 -1.58 -2.98
C SER A 204 2.34 -2.12 -4.14
N SER A 205 1.67 -2.59 -5.18
CA SER A 205 2.28 -2.97 -6.45
C SER A 205 2.57 -1.77 -7.36
N SER A 206 2.08 -0.59 -7.02
CA SER A 206 2.23 0.63 -7.83
C SER A 206 2.73 1.80 -6.98
N LYS A 207 3.48 2.71 -7.61
CA LYS A 207 3.89 3.97 -6.99
C LYS A 207 2.69 4.89 -6.70
N GLU A 208 1.60 4.68 -7.39
CA GLU A 208 0.36 5.41 -7.20
C GLU A 208 -0.58 4.59 -6.30
N THR A 209 -1.16 5.22 -5.27
CA THR A 209 -2.15 4.58 -4.38
C THR A 209 -3.51 4.48 -5.06
N ALA A 210 -3.60 3.68 -6.10
CA ALA A 210 -4.89 3.39 -6.71
C ALA A 210 -5.59 2.24 -5.99
N PRO A 211 -6.93 2.28 -5.86
CA PRO A 211 -7.70 1.14 -5.42
C PRO A 211 -7.36 -0.10 -6.27
N GLY A 212 -7.12 -1.24 -5.62
CA GLY A 212 -6.73 -2.47 -6.29
C GLY A 212 -5.22 -2.73 -6.35
N HIS A 213 -4.37 -1.72 -6.20
CA HIS A 213 -2.91 -1.89 -6.15
C HIS A 213 -2.34 -2.05 -4.74
N THR A 214 -3.12 -1.78 -3.71
CA THR A 214 -2.70 -1.95 -2.31
C THR A 214 -2.94 -3.39 -1.87
N PHE A 215 -1.87 -4.08 -1.51
CA PHE A 215 -1.93 -5.45 -0.98
C PHE A 215 -2.50 -5.47 0.43
N ASP A 216 -1.95 -4.67 1.33
CA ASP A 216 -2.34 -4.61 2.74
C ASP A 216 -2.00 -3.25 3.35
N THR A 217 -2.71 -2.92 4.41
CA THR A 217 -2.44 -1.75 5.25
C THR A 217 -2.40 -2.17 6.71
N CYS A 218 -1.47 -1.63 7.47
CA CYS A 218 -1.43 -1.88 8.91
C CYS A 218 -1.18 -0.59 9.70
N CYS A 219 -1.63 -0.62 10.93
CA CYS A 219 -1.26 0.32 11.98
C CYS A 219 -0.49 -0.47 13.03
N PHE A 220 0.65 0.03 13.47
CA PHE A 220 1.40 -0.55 14.58
C PHE A 220 1.56 0.49 15.69
N ARG A 221 1.50 0.06 16.94
CA ARG A 221 1.60 0.93 18.12
C ARG A 221 1.82 0.11 19.39
N ASP A 222 2.26 0.78 20.44
CA ASP A 222 2.63 0.16 21.73
C ASP A 222 1.47 -0.61 22.37
N GLU A 223 0.24 -0.11 22.26
CA GLU A 223 -0.94 -0.76 22.86
C GLU A 223 -1.33 -2.09 22.18
N MET A 224 -0.68 -2.44 21.07
CA MET A 224 -0.86 -3.75 20.42
C MET A 224 0.04 -4.84 20.99
N HIS A 225 1.05 -4.45 21.77
CA HIS A 225 1.86 -5.40 22.52
C HIS A 225 1.07 -6.00 23.68
N THR A 226 1.45 -7.24 24.04
CA THR A 226 0.83 -8.00 25.14
C THR A 226 1.75 -8.10 26.35
N ILE A 227 2.84 -7.34 26.35
CA ILE A 227 3.85 -7.23 27.41
C ILE A 227 4.24 -5.78 27.65
N ASP A 228 4.73 -5.44 28.83
CA ASP A 228 5.09 -4.07 29.20
C ASP A 228 6.46 -3.65 28.64
N LYS A 229 7.43 -4.55 28.59
CA LYS A 229 8.77 -4.25 28.09
C LYS A 229 8.91 -4.62 26.61
N ILE A 230 8.63 -3.66 25.75
CA ILE A 230 8.51 -3.86 24.30
C ILE A 230 9.79 -3.65 23.51
N THR A 231 10.81 -2.97 24.09
CA THR A 231 12.09 -2.71 23.39
C THR A 231 12.77 -4.01 22.98
N GLY A 232 13.03 -4.17 21.69
CA GLY A 232 13.61 -5.37 21.09
C GLY A 232 12.64 -6.52 20.91
N VAL A 233 11.33 -6.26 21.03
CA VAL A 233 10.27 -7.25 20.81
C VAL A 233 9.37 -6.77 19.68
N SER A 234 9.22 -7.57 18.64
CA SER A 234 8.37 -7.25 17.49
C SER A 234 6.89 -7.43 17.79
N LEU A 235 6.07 -6.79 16.97
CA LEU A 235 4.68 -7.15 16.80
C LEU A 235 4.57 -8.27 15.76
N GLU A 236 3.96 -9.39 16.14
CA GLU A 236 3.68 -10.53 15.27
C GLU A 236 2.18 -10.72 15.06
N LYS A 237 1.78 -11.14 13.87
CA LYS A 237 0.39 -11.57 13.63
C LYS A 237 0.10 -12.90 14.34
N LYS A 238 -1.06 -12.98 14.97
CA LYS A 238 -1.62 -14.23 15.54
C LYS A 238 -2.00 -15.23 14.46
N SER A 239 -2.53 -14.72 13.36
CA SER A 239 -2.93 -15.48 12.18
C SER A 239 -2.42 -14.76 10.93
N PRO A 240 -1.37 -15.28 10.28
CA PRO A 240 -0.74 -14.58 9.15
C PRO A 240 -1.68 -14.38 7.95
N GLU A 241 -2.67 -15.26 7.79
CA GLU A 241 -3.63 -15.23 6.67
C GLU A 241 -4.77 -14.22 6.85
N LEU A 242 -4.95 -13.69 8.07
CA LEU A 242 -6.00 -12.71 8.34
C LEU A 242 -5.50 -11.27 8.10
N PRO A 243 -6.41 -10.33 7.80
CA PRO A 243 -6.06 -8.91 7.62
C PRO A 243 -5.29 -8.33 8.81
N SER A 244 -4.53 -7.27 8.56
CA SER A 244 -3.68 -6.57 9.55
C SER A 244 -4.48 -5.66 10.49
N LEU A 245 -5.58 -6.16 11.04
CA LEU A 245 -6.40 -5.49 12.04
C LEU A 245 -5.72 -5.51 13.42
N ASN A 246 -5.94 -4.49 14.24
CA ASN A 246 -5.30 -4.36 15.58
C ASN A 246 -5.44 -5.59 16.47
N LYS A 247 -6.56 -6.30 16.43
CA LYS A 247 -6.81 -7.52 17.24
C LYS A 247 -5.99 -8.72 16.80
N ASN A 248 -5.42 -8.69 15.59
CA ASN A 248 -4.63 -9.79 15.03
C ASN A 248 -3.14 -9.70 15.38
N TRP A 249 -2.73 -8.74 16.20
CA TRP A 249 -1.34 -8.54 16.60
C TRP A 249 -1.10 -8.90 18.07
N HIS A 250 0.12 -9.30 18.40
CA HIS A 250 0.62 -9.49 19.74
C HIS A 250 2.15 -9.32 19.77
N SER A 251 2.75 -9.26 20.96
CA SER A 251 4.20 -9.32 21.12
C SER A 251 4.74 -10.66 20.68
N SER A 252 5.89 -10.68 20.02
CA SER A 252 6.62 -11.92 19.76
C SER A 252 6.82 -12.70 21.05
N LYS A 253 6.61 -14.02 20.96
CA LYS A 253 6.86 -14.97 22.05
C LYS A 253 8.25 -15.61 21.93
N HIS A 254 8.96 -15.36 20.85
CA HIS A 254 10.28 -15.91 20.64
C HIS A 254 11.29 -15.31 21.65
N ALA A 255 12.19 -16.14 22.18
CA ALA A 255 13.16 -15.71 23.20
C ALA A 255 14.09 -14.58 22.76
N THR A 256 14.30 -14.42 21.44
CA THR A 256 15.12 -13.34 20.86
C THR A 256 14.33 -12.08 20.53
N GLY A 257 13.02 -12.09 20.78
CA GLY A 257 12.12 -10.95 20.57
C GLY A 257 11.58 -10.81 19.14
N GLY A 258 11.76 -11.80 18.26
CA GLY A 258 11.21 -11.79 16.90
C GLY A 258 11.62 -13.02 16.10
N THR A 259 10.93 -13.24 14.96
CA THR A 259 11.09 -14.39 14.06
C THR A 259 11.28 -13.98 12.59
N PRO A 260 12.17 -13.00 12.27
CA PRO A 260 12.29 -12.46 10.91
C PRO A 260 12.70 -13.55 9.89
N GLY A 261 11.96 -13.65 8.79
CA GLY A 261 12.16 -14.61 7.71
C GLY A 261 11.62 -16.01 7.96
N ILE A 262 10.95 -16.25 9.09
CA ILE A 262 10.37 -17.53 9.45
C ILE A 262 8.97 -17.35 10.07
N LYS A 263 8.26 -18.47 10.23
CA LYS A 263 6.92 -18.47 10.82
C LYS A 263 6.92 -17.95 12.26
N ASN A 264 5.95 -17.10 12.61
CA ASN A 264 5.67 -16.64 13.98
C ASN A 264 5.42 -17.82 14.94
N MET A 265 5.74 -17.62 16.21
CA MET A 265 5.58 -18.64 17.28
C MET A 265 4.29 -18.42 18.09
#